data_a94792231b256842570db800c0ca8d72
#
_entry.id   a94792231b256842570db800c0ca8d72
#
_cell.length_a   1.000
_cell.length_b   1.000
_cell.length_c   1.000
_cell.angle_alpha   90.00
_cell.angle_beta   90.00
_cell.angle_gamma   90.00
#
_symmetry.space_group_name_H-M   'P 1'
#
loop_
_entity.id
_entity.type
_entity.pdbx_description
1 polymer ?
#
loop_
_entity_poly.entity_id
_entity_poly.type
_entity_poly.pdbx_seq_one_letter_code
_entity_poly.pdbx_strand_id
1 'polypeptide(L)'
;MAFALLPMTAISASMTTFISQNFGAKRPERIVHGLRLGSYISMAWASFACIFLFFASPTLVSFLASSTDGYLIENGTLYLRISSVFYPFLSLLLIYRNSLQGLGQKLLPLVSSFIELFGKIIFVAWIIPWTGYTGVILCEPLLWLVMTAQLYFSLSKHPCIKEGKKILAVGGKS
;
A
#
# COMPACT_ATOMS: atom_id res chain seq x y z
N MET A 1 -2.91 15.11 0.21
CA MET A 1 -2.64 13.65 0.12
C MET A 1 -2.26 13.17 -1.27
N ALA A 2 -2.89 13.64 -2.35
CA ALA A 2 -2.62 13.18 -3.71
C ALA A 2 -1.13 13.18 -4.11
N PHE A 3 -0.39 14.25 -3.84
CA PHE A 3 1.04 14.34 -4.19
C PHE A 3 1.91 13.24 -3.58
N ALA A 4 1.63 12.81 -2.34
CA ALA A 4 2.38 11.73 -1.71
C ALA A 4 2.07 10.36 -2.34
N LEU A 5 0.85 10.17 -2.85
CA LEU A 5 0.39 8.91 -3.45
C LEU A 5 0.81 8.76 -4.92
N LEU A 6 0.98 9.85 -5.67
CA LEU A 6 1.29 9.80 -7.11
C LEU A 6 2.53 8.95 -7.44
N PRO A 7 3.70 9.12 -6.78
CA PRO A 7 4.85 8.27 -7.08
C PRO A 7 4.62 6.81 -6.70
N MET A 8 3.92 6.53 -5.59
CA MET A 8 3.59 5.15 -5.19
C MET A 8 2.71 4.46 -6.23
N THR A 9 1.68 5.17 -6.75
CA THR A 9 0.79 4.64 -7.78
C THR A 9 1.51 4.46 -9.11
N ALA A 10 2.40 5.38 -9.50
CA ALA A 10 3.20 5.27 -10.72
C ALA A 10 4.16 4.08 -10.65
N ILE A 11 4.89 3.91 -9.54
CA ILE A 11 5.78 2.76 -9.33
C ILE A 11 4.98 1.46 -9.37
N SER A 12 3.84 1.40 -8.68
CA SER A 12 3.03 0.19 -8.64
C SER A 12 2.42 -0.16 -10.00
N ALA A 13 1.98 0.84 -10.78
CA ALA A 13 1.47 0.63 -12.13
C ALA A 13 2.56 0.09 -13.08
N SER A 14 3.79 0.62 -12.99
CA SER A 14 4.93 0.12 -13.77
C SER A 14 5.25 -1.34 -13.44
N MET A 15 5.01 -1.79 -12.21
CA MET A 15 5.18 -3.19 -11.82
C MET A 15 4.23 -4.13 -12.56
N THR A 16 2.99 -3.71 -12.86
CA THR A 16 2.08 -4.53 -13.66
C THR A 16 2.67 -4.84 -15.03
N THR A 17 3.17 -3.83 -15.73
CA THR A 17 3.79 -3.99 -17.05
C THR A 17 5.07 -4.81 -16.99
N PHE A 18 5.97 -4.50 -16.06
CA PHE A 18 7.23 -5.24 -15.88
C PHE A 18 6.99 -6.73 -15.59
N ILE A 19 6.07 -7.04 -14.68
CA ILE A 19 5.78 -8.42 -14.31
C ILE A 19 5.10 -9.16 -15.44
N SER A 20 4.12 -8.57 -16.14
CA SER A 20 3.44 -9.23 -17.24
C SER A 20 4.39 -9.56 -18.41
N GLN A 21 5.31 -8.66 -18.74
CA GLN A 21 6.34 -8.90 -19.76
C GLN A 21 7.28 -10.05 -19.37
N ASN A 22 7.79 -10.06 -18.13
CA ASN A 22 8.69 -11.14 -17.67
C ASN A 22 7.96 -12.46 -17.44
N PHE A 23 6.67 -12.43 -17.10
CA PHE A 23 5.83 -13.61 -17.00
C PHE A 23 5.60 -14.25 -18.37
N GLY A 24 5.28 -13.44 -19.40
CA GLY A 24 5.19 -13.91 -20.79
C GLY A 24 6.52 -14.45 -21.33
N ALA A 25 7.65 -13.85 -20.92
CA ALA A 25 9.00 -14.31 -21.26
C ALA A 25 9.48 -15.53 -20.46
N LYS A 26 8.68 -16.07 -19.51
CA LYS A 26 9.01 -17.19 -18.64
C LYS A 26 10.31 -16.98 -17.82
N ARG A 27 10.47 -15.76 -17.27
CA ARG A 27 11.65 -15.37 -16.47
C ARG A 27 11.28 -15.07 -15.01
N PRO A 28 10.95 -16.09 -14.21
CA PRO A 28 10.46 -15.91 -12.83
C PRO A 28 11.49 -15.28 -11.90
N GLU A 29 12.80 -15.49 -12.13
CA GLU A 29 13.88 -14.87 -11.37
C GLU A 29 13.87 -13.34 -11.49
N ARG A 30 13.59 -12.80 -12.70
CA ARG A 30 13.47 -11.37 -12.92
C ARG A 30 12.25 -10.78 -12.23
N ILE A 31 11.14 -11.51 -12.20
CA ILE A 31 9.92 -11.10 -11.53
C ILE A 31 10.19 -10.91 -10.03
N VAL A 32 10.86 -11.89 -9.39
CA VAL A 32 11.18 -11.81 -7.95
C VAL A 32 12.16 -10.66 -7.66
N HIS A 33 13.17 -10.48 -8.51
CA HIS A 33 14.14 -9.38 -8.36
C HIS A 33 13.45 -8.01 -8.52
N GLY A 34 12.66 -7.82 -9.58
CA GLY A 34 11.91 -6.60 -9.81
C GLY A 34 10.88 -6.31 -8.72
N LEU A 35 10.19 -7.35 -8.21
CA LEU A 35 9.28 -7.21 -7.09
C LEU A 35 9.98 -6.69 -5.83
N ARG A 36 11.16 -7.23 -5.49
CA ARG A 36 11.95 -6.75 -4.36
C ARG A 36 12.38 -5.30 -4.57
N LEU A 37 12.95 -4.99 -5.73
CA LEU A 37 13.43 -3.63 -6.04
C LEU A 37 12.29 -2.62 -6.02
N GLY A 38 11.17 -2.91 -6.68
CA GLY A 38 9.98 -2.06 -6.68
C GLY A 38 9.41 -1.84 -5.29
N SER A 39 9.39 -2.89 -4.44
CA SER A 39 8.97 -2.77 -3.04
C SER A 39 9.91 -1.87 -2.24
N TYR A 40 11.23 -2.00 -2.40
CA TYR A 40 12.19 -1.14 -1.69
C TYR A 40 12.08 0.33 -2.13
N ILE A 41 11.99 0.60 -3.43
CA ILE A 41 11.85 1.97 -3.95
C ILE A 41 10.55 2.60 -3.44
N SER A 42 9.44 1.86 -3.52
CA SER A 42 8.13 2.35 -3.05
C SER A 42 8.10 2.56 -1.54
N MET A 43 8.72 1.67 -0.76
CA MET A 43 8.86 1.83 0.69
C MET A 43 9.74 3.03 1.08
N ALA A 44 10.86 3.23 0.37
CA ALA A 44 11.73 4.39 0.62
C ALA A 44 10.98 5.70 0.38
N TRP A 45 10.24 5.80 -0.72
CA TRP A 45 9.36 6.96 -0.98
C TRP A 45 8.27 7.11 0.08
N ALA A 46 7.60 6.02 0.45
CA ALA A 46 6.54 6.04 1.47
C ALA A 46 7.06 6.48 2.83
N SER A 47 8.26 6.04 3.21
CA SER A 47 8.93 6.45 4.45
C SER A 47 9.32 7.92 4.42
N PHE A 48 9.84 8.40 3.29
CA PHE A 48 10.10 9.83 3.09
C PHE A 48 8.82 10.66 3.20
N ALA A 49 7.75 10.25 2.52
CA ALA A 49 6.45 10.91 2.57
C ALA A 49 5.84 10.87 3.99
N CYS A 50 6.01 9.77 4.72
CA CYS A 50 5.60 9.65 6.12
C CYS A 50 6.29 10.71 6.99
N ILE A 51 7.61 10.79 6.94
CA ILE A 51 8.40 11.75 7.72
C ILE A 51 7.99 13.18 7.34
N PHE A 52 7.95 13.48 6.05
CA PHE A 52 7.56 14.80 5.56
C PHE A 52 6.18 15.23 6.05
N LEU A 53 5.17 14.37 5.86
CA LEU A 53 3.80 14.67 6.27
C LEU A 53 3.63 14.73 7.78
N PHE A 54 4.37 13.91 8.54
CA PHE A 54 4.32 13.94 9.99
C PHE A 54 4.72 15.32 10.55
N PHE A 55 5.79 15.92 10.02
CA PHE A 55 6.25 17.24 10.44
C PHE A 55 5.50 18.39 9.78
N ALA A 56 5.18 18.28 8.49
CA ALA A 56 4.51 19.33 7.73
C ALA A 56 2.99 19.38 7.94
N SER A 57 2.38 18.39 8.60
CA SER A 57 0.92 18.28 8.74
C SER A 57 0.22 19.52 9.29
N PRO A 58 0.70 20.24 10.35
CA PRO A 58 0.01 21.42 10.85
C PRO A 58 -0.05 22.54 9.81
N THR A 59 1.09 22.79 9.14
CA THR A 59 1.21 23.83 8.10
C THR A 59 0.35 23.49 6.88
N LEU A 60 0.36 22.21 6.45
CA LEU A 60 -0.44 21.77 5.31
C LEU A 60 -1.94 21.86 5.60
N VAL A 61 -2.37 21.46 6.80
CA VAL A 61 -3.78 21.55 7.17
C VAL A 61 -4.24 23.01 7.25
N SER A 62 -3.49 23.89 7.89
CA SER A 62 -3.84 25.31 7.98
C SER A 62 -3.91 25.99 6.61
N PHE A 63 -3.00 25.64 5.71
CA PHE A 63 -2.99 26.15 4.34
C PHE A 63 -4.18 25.66 3.51
N LEU A 64 -4.49 24.35 3.59
CA LEU A 64 -5.58 23.74 2.81
C LEU A 64 -6.97 24.10 3.36
N ALA A 65 -7.12 24.19 4.67
CA ALA A 65 -8.39 24.55 5.29
C ALA A 65 -8.76 26.03 5.07
N SER A 66 -7.78 26.88 4.74
CA SER A 66 -7.96 28.35 4.66
C SER A 66 -8.71 28.92 5.89
N SER A 67 -8.59 28.24 7.03
CA SER A 67 -9.31 28.49 8.26
C SER A 67 -8.34 28.62 9.42
N THR A 68 -8.67 29.48 10.37
CA THR A 68 -7.98 29.62 11.64
C THR A 68 -8.65 28.85 12.78
N ASP A 69 -9.64 28.01 12.45
CA ASP A 69 -10.32 27.18 13.45
C ASP A 69 -9.37 26.11 13.99
N GLY A 70 -8.98 26.29 15.25
CA GLY A 70 -8.03 25.41 15.95
C GLY A 70 -8.49 23.96 16.03
N TYR A 71 -9.77 23.70 16.20
CA TYR A 71 -10.35 22.37 16.27
C TYR A 71 -10.19 21.60 14.94
N LEU A 72 -10.40 22.27 13.82
CA LEU A 72 -10.27 21.70 12.50
C LEU A 72 -8.81 21.41 12.15
N ILE A 73 -7.89 22.31 12.54
CA ILE A 73 -6.45 22.13 12.33
C ILE A 73 -5.91 20.97 13.17
N GLU A 74 -6.32 20.88 14.44
CA GLU A 74 -5.89 19.81 15.34
C GLU A 74 -6.32 18.41 14.84
N ASN A 75 -7.61 18.26 14.54
CA ASN A 75 -8.14 16.98 14.04
C ASN A 75 -7.57 16.61 12.67
N GLY A 76 -7.42 17.55 11.75
CA GLY A 76 -6.81 17.31 10.44
C GLY A 76 -5.34 16.93 10.55
N THR A 77 -4.60 17.55 11.48
CA THR A 77 -3.21 17.24 11.77
C THR A 77 -3.08 15.82 12.34
N LEU A 78 -3.95 15.47 13.29
CA LEU A 78 -3.99 14.14 13.88
C LEU A 78 -4.25 13.07 12.82
N TYR A 79 -5.25 13.29 11.96
CA TYR A 79 -5.55 12.40 10.84
C TYR A 79 -4.35 12.20 9.91
N LEU A 80 -3.70 13.29 9.49
CA LEU A 80 -2.53 13.21 8.60
C LEU A 80 -1.36 12.48 9.24
N ARG A 81 -1.06 12.75 10.51
CA ARG A 81 0.02 12.10 11.24
C ARG A 81 -0.19 10.61 11.38
N ILE A 82 -1.37 10.19 11.83
CA ILE A 82 -1.68 8.77 12.00
C ILE A 82 -1.67 8.06 10.66
N SER A 83 -2.37 8.60 9.64
CA SER A 83 -2.42 7.97 8.32
C SER A 83 -1.06 7.86 7.66
N SER A 84 -0.18 8.88 7.81
CA SER A 84 1.14 8.87 7.19
C SER A 84 2.06 7.77 7.73
N VAL A 85 1.93 7.39 9.01
CA VAL A 85 2.69 6.27 9.61
C VAL A 85 2.39 4.94 8.89
N PHE A 86 1.21 4.79 8.32
CA PHE A 86 0.80 3.57 7.61
C PHE A 86 1.07 3.61 6.09
N TYR A 87 1.63 4.68 5.55
CA TYR A 87 1.98 4.77 4.12
C TYR A 87 2.94 3.68 3.63
N PRO A 88 3.95 3.21 4.40
CA PRO A 88 4.74 2.06 3.99
C PRO A 88 3.91 0.81 3.71
N PHE A 89 2.87 0.54 4.51
CA PHE A 89 1.96 -0.58 4.27
C PHE A 89 1.09 -0.35 3.03
N LEU A 90 0.58 0.87 2.84
CA LEU A 90 -0.15 1.24 1.64
C LEU A 90 0.70 1.07 0.37
N SER A 91 1.99 1.44 0.42
CA SER A 91 2.90 1.27 -0.70
C SER A 91 3.09 -0.19 -1.09
N LEU A 92 3.26 -1.08 -0.11
CA LEU A 92 3.35 -2.53 -0.32
C LEU A 92 2.05 -3.12 -0.85
N LEU A 93 0.90 -2.66 -0.33
CA LEU A 93 -0.42 -3.04 -0.81
C LEU A 93 -0.56 -2.77 -2.31
N LEU A 94 -0.20 -1.56 -2.74
CA LEU A 94 -0.26 -1.17 -4.15
C LEU A 94 0.68 -2.02 -5.02
N ILE A 95 1.92 -2.26 -4.58
CA ILE A 95 2.88 -3.10 -5.28
C ILE A 95 2.36 -4.53 -5.42
N TYR A 96 1.89 -5.16 -4.35
CA TYR A 96 1.43 -6.55 -4.40
C TYR A 96 0.15 -6.70 -5.23
N ARG A 97 -0.79 -5.76 -5.12
CA ARG A 97 -2.01 -5.73 -5.92
C ARG A 97 -1.70 -5.66 -7.42
N ASN A 98 -0.88 -4.72 -7.83
CA ASN A 98 -0.47 -4.55 -9.22
C ASN A 98 0.39 -5.72 -9.72
N SER A 99 1.23 -6.30 -8.85
CA SER A 99 2.03 -7.48 -9.19
C SER A 99 1.17 -8.72 -9.47
N LEU A 100 0.13 -8.95 -8.68
CA LEU A 100 -0.82 -10.03 -8.93
C LEU A 100 -1.60 -9.81 -10.24
N GLN A 101 -1.97 -8.58 -10.54
CA GLN A 101 -2.59 -8.25 -11.84
C GLN A 101 -1.63 -8.52 -12.99
N GLY A 102 -0.34 -8.17 -12.86
CA GLY A 102 0.70 -8.48 -13.84
C GLY A 102 0.92 -9.99 -14.06
N LEU A 103 0.68 -10.81 -13.04
CA LEU A 103 0.68 -12.28 -13.13
C LEU A 103 -0.64 -12.85 -13.70
N GLY A 104 -1.57 -12.02 -14.16
CA GLY A 104 -2.86 -12.43 -14.69
C GLY A 104 -3.90 -12.81 -13.63
N GLN A 105 -3.60 -12.61 -12.34
CA GLN A 105 -4.51 -12.92 -11.23
C GLN A 105 -5.49 -11.76 -11.02
N LYS A 106 -6.73 -11.92 -11.48
CA LYS A 106 -7.78 -10.89 -11.36
C LYS A 106 -8.60 -11.05 -10.07
N LEU A 107 -8.80 -12.28 -9.61
CA LEU A 107 -9.66 -12.56 -8.45
C LEU A 107 -9.03 -12.12 -7.12
N LEU A 108 -7.73 -12.31 -6.94
CA LEU A 108 -7.05 -11.99 -5.68
C LEU A 108 -7.07 -10.48 -5.35
N PRO A 109 -6.78 -9.56 -6.30
CA PRO A 109 -7.01 -8.13 -6.12
C PRO A 109 -8.49 -7.78 -5.87
N LEU A 110 -9.43 -8.49 -6.50
CA LEU A 110 -10.86 -8.30 -6.27
C LEU A 110 -11.25 -8.66 -4.83
N VAL A 111 -10.73 -9.77 -4.30
CA VAL A 111 -10.94 -10.16 -2.89
C VAL A 111 -10.46 -9.05 -1.94
N SER A 112 -9.30 -8.43 -2.22
CA SER A 112 -8.84 -7.30 -1.38
C SER A 112 -9.78 -6.10 -1.44
N SER A 113 -10.45 -5.83 -2.58
CA SER A 113 -11.48 -4.79 -2.68
C SER A 113 -12.74 -5.12 -1.88
N PHE A 114 -13.12 -6.39 -1.82
CA PHE A 114 -14.21 -6.83 -0.94
C PHE A 114 -13.86 -6.68 0.55
N ILE A 115 -12.63 -7.04 0.94
CA ILE A 115 -12.15 -6.83 2.31
C ILE A 115 -12.25 -5.33 2.67
N GLU A 116 -11.85 -4.45 1.76
CA GLU A 116 -11.95 -3.00 1.94
C GLU A 116 -13.39 -2.55 2.11
N LEU A 117 -14.29 -2.98 1.22
CA LEU A 117 -15.70 -2.61 1.27
C LEU A 117 -16.39 -3.08 2.55
N PHE A 118 -16.30 -4.37 2.84
CA PHE A 118 -16.94 -4.93 4.04
C PHE A 118 -16.29 -4.41 5.32
N GLY A 119 -14.97 -4.23 5.31
CA GLY A 119 -14.27 -3.63 6.43
C GLY A 119 -14.74 -2.21 6.72
N LYS A 120 -14.91 -1.36 5.70
CA LYS A 120 -15.46 0.00 5.87
C LYS A 120 -16.90 -0.04 6.39
N ILE A 121 -17.74 -0.96 5.90
CA ILE A 121 -19.11 -1.12 6.41
C ILE A 121 -19.10 -1.48 7.90
N ILE A 122 -18.27 -2.44 8.31
CA ILE A 122 -18.13 -2.86 9.71
C ILE A 122 -17.65 -1.70 10.58
N PHE A 123 -16.63 -0.94 10.12
CA PHE A 123 -16.13 0.22 10.85
C PHE A 123 -17.21 1.27 11.04
N VAL A 124 -17.94 1.63 9.99
CA VAL A 124 -18.98 2.66 10.04
C VAL A 124 -20.16 2.21 10.90
N ALA A 125 -20.60 0.95 10.77
CA ALA A 125 -21.79 0.47 11.47
C ALA A 125 -21.54 0.19 12.97
N TRP A 126 -20.35 -0.32 13.32
CA TRP A 126 -20.12 -0.85 14.66
C TRP A 126 -18.99 -0.17 15.43
N ILE A 127 -17.88 0.17 14.77
CA ILE A 127 -16.69 0.69 15.48
C ILE A 127 -16.78 2.19 15.68
N ILE A 128 -17.14 2.96 14.67
CA ILE A 128 -17.23 4.43 14.75
C ILE A 128 -18.23 4.92 15.81
N PRO A 129 -19.44 4.31 15.98
CA PRO A 129 -20.37 4.72 17.02
C PRO A 129 -19.80 4.65 18.45
N TRP A 130 -18.82 3.76 18.69
CA TRP A 130 -18.18 3.58 19.99
C TRP A 130 -16.90 4.39 20.15
N THR A 131 -16.15 4.60 19.07
CA THR A 131 -14.82 5.22 19.10
C THR A 131 -14.81 6.65 18.56
N GLY A 132 -15.91 7.08 17.96
CA GLY A 132 -16.04 8.43 17.40
C GLY A 132 -15.00 8.71 16.31
N TYR A 133 -14.40 9.89 16.35
CA TYR A 133 -13.43 10.34 15.35
C TYR A 133 -12.18 9.47 15.25
N THR A 134 -11.73 8.89 16.34
CA THR A 134 -10.60 7.95 16.36
C THR A 134 -10.85 6.73 15.46
N GLY A 135 -12.08 6.20 15.47
CA GLY A 135 -12.48 5.10 14.58
C GLY A 135 -12.40 5.49 13.11
N VAL A 136 -12.79 6.72 12.78
CA VAL A 136 -12.66 7.23 11.40
C VAL A 136 -11.21 7.27 10.95
N ILE A 137 -10.31 7.78 11.80
CA ILE A 137 -8.87 7.88 11.51
C ILE A 137 -8.24 6.50 11.29
N LEU A 138 -8.59 5.53 12.10
CA LEU A 138 -7.96 4.19 12.11
C LEU A 138 -8.55 3.24 11.05
N CYS A 139 -9.73 3.55 10.51
CA CYS A 139 -10.43 2.68 9.56
C CYS A 139 -9.53 2.30 8.37
N GLU A 140 -9.06 3.27 7.61
CA GLU A 140 -8.22 3.02 6.42
C GLU A 140 -6.87 2.38 6.77
N PRO A 141 -6.08 2.89 7.73
CA PRO A 141 -4.82 2.28 8.12
C PRO A 141 -4.92 0.80 8.50
N LEU A 142 -5.90 0.42 9.29
CA LEU A 142 -6.08 -0.98 9.69
C LEU A 142 -6.48 -1.87 8.51
N LEU A 143 -7.34 -1.38 7.62
CA LEU A 143 -7.68 -2.10 6.39
C LEU A 143 -6.48 -2.29 5.48
N TRP A 144 -5.58 -1.31 5.37
CA TRP A 144 -4.35 -1.46 4.58
C TRP A 144 -3.46 -2.57 5.13
N LEU A 145 -3.35 -2.73 6.46
CA LEU A 145 -2.60 -3.85 7.06
C LEU A 145 -3.20 -5.20 6.68
N VAL A 146 -4.52 -5.36 6.84
CA VAL A 146 -5.21 -6.62 6.52
C VAL A 146 -5.08 -6.97 5.05
N MET A 147 -5.32 -6.00 4.16
CA MET A 147 -5.20 -6.20 2.72
C MET A 147 -3.77 -6.49 2.28
N THR A 148 -2.78 -5.80 2.87
CA THR A 148 -1.35 -6.06 2.58
C THR A 148 -0.98 -7.48 2.96
N ALA A 149 -1.39 -7.94 4.14
CA ALA A 149 -1.15 -9.31 4.58
C ALA A 149 -1.80 -10.33 3.63
N GLN A 150 -3.08 -10.14 3.27
CA GLN A 150 -3.79 -11.02 2.34
C GLN A 150 -3.09 -11.09 0.97
N LEU A 151 -2.71 -9.94 0.39
CA LEU A 151 -2.03 -9.90 -0.91
C LEU A 151 -0.61 -10.48 -0.85
N TYR A 152 0.13 -10.24 0.23
CA TYR A 152 1.45 -10.84 0.45
C TYR A 152 1.38 -12.36 0.50
N PHE A 153 0.46 -12.94 1.27
CA PHE A 153 0.27 -14.39 1.33
C PHE A 153 -0.14 -14.96 -0.02
N SER A 154 -1.04 -14.30 -0.74
CA SER A 154 -1.47 -14.71 -2.07
C SER A 154 -0.32 -14.69 -3.07
N LEU A 155 0.47 -13.63 -3.08
CA LEU A 155 1.61 -13.45 -3.97
C LEU A 155 2.73 -14.47 -3.64
N SER A 156 3.03 -14.67 -2.37
CA SER A 156 4.08 -15.60 -1.93
C SER A 156 3.77 -17.07 -2.24
N LYS A 157 2.50 -17.42 -2.31
CA LYS A 157 2.04 -18.77 -2.69
C LYS A 157 2.01 -19.00 -4.19
N HIS A 158 2.09 -17.95 -5.01
CA HIS A 158 2.01 -18.07 -6.46
C HIS A 158 3.17 -18.91 -7.02
N PRO A 159 2.89 -19.89 -7.93
CA PRO A 159 3.90 -20.82 -8.45
C PRO A 159 5.12 -20.11 -9.05
N CYS A 160 4.90 -19.10 -9.87
CA CYS A 160 5.95 -18.30 -10.49
C CYS A 160 6.90 -17.63 -9.47
N ILE A 161 6.36 -17.13 -8.36
CA ILE A 161 7.17 -16.49 -7.30
C ILE A 161 7.99 -17.54 -6.55
N LYS A 162 7.42 -18.72 -6.28
CA LYS A 162 8.15 -19.84 -5.66
C LYS A 162 9.29 -20.32 -6.54
N GLU A 163 9.03 -20.49 -7.84
CA GLU A 163 10.03 -20.90 -8.83
C GLU A 163 11.17 -19.87 -8.91
N GLY A 164 10.86 -18.59 -9.07
CA GLY A 164 11.86 -17.53 -9.12
C GLY A 164 12.74 -17.46 -7.88
N LYS A 165 12.14 -17.63 -6.68
CA LYS A 165 12.91 -17.69 -5.43
C LYS A 165 13.85 -18.89 -5.39
N LYS A 166 13.42 -20.04 -5.91
CA LYS A 166 14.23 -21.27 -5.97
C LYS A 166 15.42 -21.09 -6.91
N ILE A 167 15.21 -20.50 -8.09
CA ILE A 167 16.28 -20.20 -9.06
C ILE A 167 17.33 -19.27 -8.45
N LEU A 168 16.90 -18.18 -7.81
CA LEU A 168 17.80 -17.22 -7.16
C LEU A 168 18.58 -17.84 -6.00
N ALA A 169 17.99 -18.79 -5.27
CA ALA A 169 18.67 -19.49 -4.18
C ALA A 169 19.76 -20.44 -4.67
N VAL A 170 19.62 -21.02 -5.86
CA VAL A 170 20.61 -21.91 -6.47
C VAL A 170 21.72 -21.10 -7.16
N GLY A 171 21.37 -20.04 -7.91
CA GLY A 171 22.33 -19.19 -8.62
C GLY A 171 23.21 -18.31 -7.72
N GLY A 172 22.84 -18.08 -6.47
CA GLY A 172 23.67 -17.35 -5.49
C GLY A 172 24.71 -18.18 -4.74
N LYS A 173 24.86 -19.47 -5.10
CA LYS A 173 25.85 -20.39 -4.50
C LYS A 173 27.02 -20.73 -5.43
N SER A 174 27.06 -20.11 -6.61
CA SER A 174 28.18 -20.20 -7.57
C SER A 174 29.00 -18.86 -7.52
#